data_33e71692e982394796a85124ff2ebf5e
#
_entry.id   33e71692e982394796a85124ff2ebf5e
#
_cell.length_a   1.000
_cell.length_b   1.000
_cell.length_c   1.000
_cell.angle_alpha   90.00
_cell.angle_beta   90.00
_cell.angle_gamma   90.00
#
_symmetry.space_group_name_H-M   'P 1'
#
loop_
_entity.id
_entity.type
_entity.pdbx_description
1 polymer ?
#
loop_
_entity_poly.entity_id
_entity_poly.type
_entity_poly.pdbx_seq_one_letter_code
_entity_poly.pdbx_strand_id
1 'polypeptide(L)'
;RDSVVSTYQAVSGAGKPAMDELFNQTKGVFVHDQAKPEQFTKKIAFNVIPHIDVFMDDGFTKEEWKMRVETKKILDPNIDLVAHCVRVPVFIGHSEAVFIECKKHVDEKNVRSLLRNANGVTVVDHRADEGYVTPEEGLVKMMFMLVELEMIHQLKMVLLFGVSEII
;
A
#
# COMPACT_ATOMS: atom_id res chain seq x y z
N ARG A 1 -3.28 19.18 -9.21
CA ARG A 1 -3.08 17.71 -9.21
C ARG A 1 -2.87 17.31 -7.78
N ASP A 2 -3.93 16.90 -7.13
CA ASP A 2 -3.86 16.52 -5.75
C ASP A 2 -4.09 15.02 -5.63
N SER A 3 -3.33 14.37 -4.78
CA SER A 3 -3.44 12.94 -4.56
C SER A 3 -3.47 12.63 -3.08
N VAL A 4 -4.32 11.71 -2.69
CA VAL A 4 -4.37 11.16 -1.35
C VAL A 4 -4.08 9.68 -1.43
N VAL A 5 -3.13 9.21 -0.64
CA VAL A 5 -2.72 7.80 -0.61
C VAL A 5 -2.85 7.25 0.79
N SER A 6 -3.53 6.13 0.93
CA SER A 6 -3.49 5.32 2.15
C SER A 6 -2.82 3.99 1.83
N THR A 7 -1.77 3.65 2.56
CA THR A 7 -1.05 2.40 2.35
C THR A 7 -1.41 1.36 3.40
N TYR A 8 -1.40 0.11 2.98
CA TYR A 8 -1.50 -1.08 3.84
C TYR A 8 -0.22 -1.88 3.64
N GLN A 9 0.81 -1.53 4.41
CA GLN A 9 2.15 -2.05 4.19
C GLN A 9 2.41 -3.33 4.98
N ALA A 10 2.82 -4.37 4.26
CA ALA A 10 3.22 -5.64 4.84
C ALA A 10 4.47 -5.51 5.72
N VAL A 11 4.66 -6.44 6.63
CA VAL A 11 5.80 -6.42 7.57
C VAL A 11 7.15 -6.69 6.89
N SER A 12 7.16 -7.30 5.70
CA SER A 12 8.40 -7.57 4.94
C SER A 12 9.23 -6.32 4.65
N GLY A 13 8.59 -5.14 4.53
CA GLY A 13 9.31 -3.88 4.36
C GLY A 13 10.20 -3.48 5.54
N ALA A 14 10.00 -4.10 6.71
CA ALA A 14 10.87 -3.97 7.88
C ALA A 14 11.84 -5.18 8.03
N GLY A 15 11.93 -6.04 7.01
CA GLY A 15 12.87 -7.15 6.93
C GLY A 15 12.42 -8.42 7.63
N LYS A 16 13.27 -9.44 7.54
CA LYS A 16 13.00 -10.77 8.12
C LYS A 16 12.67 -10.74 9.61
N PRO A 17 13.36 -9.98 10.48
CA PRO A 17 13.02 -9.94 11.90
C PRO A 17 11.57 -9.50 12.17
N ALA A 18 11.03 -8.58 11.38
CA ALA A 18 9.65 -8.13 11.49
C ALA A 18 8.64 -9.22 11.07
N MET A 19 8.98 -10.02 10.06
CA MET A 19 8.17 -11.19 9.68
C MET A 19 8.20 -12.27 10.78
N ASP A 20 9.36 -12.53 11.35
CA ASP A 20 9.52 -13.47 12.47
C ASP A 20 8.72 -12.98 13.69
N GLU A 21 8.73 -11.68 13.97
CA GLU A 21 7.92 -11.08 15.04
C GLU A 21 6.42 -11.27 14.81
N LEU A 22 5.91 -10.99 13.60
CA LEU A 22 4.50 -11.22 13.27
C LEU A 22 4.12 -12.69 13.47
N PHE A 23 4.95 -13.61 12.99
CA PHE A 23 4.73 -15.05 13.15
C PHE A 23 4.67 -15.46 14.62
N ASN A 24 5.68 -15.05 15.43
CA ASN A 24 5.76 -15.38 16.83
C ASN A 24 4.63 -14.78 17.66
N GLN A 25 4.26 -13.53 17.40
CA GLN A 25 3.11 -12.89 18.04
C GLN A 25 1.79 -13.58 17.68
N THR A 26 1.61 -13.97 16.41
CA THR A 26 0.44 -14.71 15.96
C THR A 26 0.34 -16.06 16.64
N LYS A 27 1.41 -16.84 16.62
CA LYS A 27 1.50 -18.12 17.35
C LYS A 27 1.20 -17.95 18.83
N GLY A 28 1.80 -16.93 19.46
CA GLY A 28 1.65 -16.66 20.88
C GLY A 28 0.19 -16.42 21.31
N VAL A 29 -0.64 -15.83 20.44
CA VAL A 29 -2.08 -15.67 20.73
C VAL A 29 -2.77 -17.02 20.94
N PHE A 30 -2.45 -18.02 20.13
CA PHE A 30 -3.10 -19.33 20.19
C PHE A 30 -2.55 -20.25 21.29
N VAL A 31 -1.31 -20.02 21.74
CA VAL A 31 -0.68 -20.82 22.79
C VAL A 31 -0.61 -20.08 24.13
N HIS A 32 -1.29 -18.95 24.27
CA HIS A 32 -1.28 -18.09 25.46
C HIS A 32 0.13 -17.64 25.91
N ASP A 33 1.06 -17.54 24.96
CA ASP A 33 2.42 -17.02 25.17
C ASP A 33 2.59 -15.71 24.37
N GLN A 34 2.44 -14.58 25.07
CA GLN A 34 2.46 -13.26 24.40
C GLN A 34 3.88 -12.79 24.14
N ALA A 35 4.35 -12.94 22.92
CA ALA A 35 5.58 -12.30 22.46
C ALA A 35 5.47 -10.77 22.54
N LYS A 36 6.51 -10.12 23.08
CA LYS A 36 6.58 -8.66 23.16
C LYS A 36 6.97 -8.08 21.80
N PRO A 37 6.51 -6.83 21.49
CA PRO A 37 7.03 -6.09 20.35
C PRO A 37 8.53 -5.83 20.47
N GLU A 38 9.28 -6.08 19.39
CA GLU A 38 10.72 -5.84 19.29
C GLU A 38 11.07 -4.94 18.10
N GLN A 39 10.48 -5.23 16.94
CA GLN A 39 10.68 -4.48 15.69
C GLN A 39 9.65 -3.37 15.52
N PHE A 40 8.47 -3.55 16.07
CA PHE A 40 7.39 -2.57 16.00
C PHE A 40 7.17 -1.90 17.35
N THR A 41 6.64 -0.68 17.32
CA THR A 41 6.33 0.09 18.54
C THR A 41 5.17 -0.51 19.36
N LYS A 42 4.35 -1.32 18.72
CA LYS A 42 3.21 -2.03 19.32
C LYS A 42 3.08 -3.41 18.67
N LYS A 43 2.32 -4.29 19.32
CA LYS A 43 1.98 -5.61 18.78
C LYS A 43 1.34 -5.45 17.39
N ILE A 44 1.90 -6.17 16.40
CA ILE A 44 1.40 -6.15 15.02
C ILE A 44 0.39 -7.26 14.74
N ALA A 45 0.51 -8.43 15.37
CA ALA A 45 -0.42 -9.53 15.17
C ALA A 45 -1.84 -9.12 15.52
N PHE A 46 -2.78 -9.28 14.57
CA PHE A 46 -4.19 -8.88 14.66
C PHE A 46 -4.39 -7.39 14.92
N ASN A 47 -3.50 -6.54 14.44
CA ASN A 47 -3.51 -5.11 14.69
C ASN A 47 -3.07 -4.32 13.44
N VAL A 48 -3.33 -3.01 13.43
CA VAL A 48 -2.81 -2.06 12.46
C VAL A 48 -2.04 -0.96 13.18
N ILE A 49 -0.89 -0.56 12.63
CA ILE A 49 -0.02 0.43 13.26
C ILE A 49 0.17 1.61 12.30
N PRO A 50 -0.46 2.79 12.55
CA PRO A 50 -0.32 3.98 11.72
C PRO A 50 0.99 4.74 12.04
N HIS A 51 2.10 4.02 12.05
CA HIS A 51 3.41 4.55 12.37
C HIS A 51 4.49 3.72 11.67
N ILE A 52 5.08 4.26 10.62
CA ILE A 52 6.16 3.63 9.86
C ILE A 52 7.34 4.60 9.82
N ASP A 53 8.49 4.16 10.34
CA ASP A 53 9.70 4.97 10.56
C ASP A 53 9.47 6.05 11.66
N VAL A 54 10.35 7.02 11.81
CA VAL A 54 10.30 8.04 12.86
C VAL A 54 9.30 9.16 12.54
N PHE A 55 8.80 9.82 13.57
CA PHE A 55 8.03 11.04 13.39
C PHE A 55 8.96 12.20 13.02
N MET A 56 8.51 13.02 12.07
CA MET A 56 9.13 14.26 11.67
C MET A 56 8.54 15.43 12.48
N ASP A 57 9.20 16.60 12.42
CA ASP A 57 8.78 17.80 13.17
C ASP A 57 7.39 18.31 12.76
N ASP A 58 6.94 18.00 11.55
CA ASP A 58 5.62 18.35 11.03
C ASP A 58 4.50 17.38 11.46
N GLY A 59 4.82 16.37 12.25
CA GLY A 59 3.89 15.37 12.76
C GLY A 59 3.62 14.20 11.82
N PHE A 60 4.13 14.23 10.59
CA PHE A 60 4.09 13.08 9.68
C PHE A 60 5.21 12.08 10.01
N THR A 61 5.03 10.83 9.61
CA THR A 61 6.12 9.86 9.66
C THR A 61 7.09 10.07 8.49
N LYS A 62 8.32 9.61 8.64
CA LYS A 62 9.33 9.70 7.57
C LYS A 62 8.90 8.95 6.31
N GLU A 63 8.16 7.84 6.45
CA GLU A 63 7.61 7.12 5.30
C GLU A 63 6.60 7.98 4.53
N GLU A 64 5.71 8.68 5.21
CA GLU A 64 4.76 9.62 4.58
C GLU A 64 5.47 10.81 3.92
N TRP A 65 6.52 11.31 4.57
CA TRP A 65 7.39 12.34 3.99
C TRP A 65 8.10 11.84 2.72
N LYS A 66 8.65 10.61 2.73
CA LYS A 66 9.28 9.98 1.57
C LYS A 66 8.31 9.92 0.38
N MET A 67 7.11 9.38 0.58
CA MET A 67 6.11 9.30 -0.48
C MET A 67 5.85 10.66 -1.13
N ARG A 68 5.70 11.71 -0.32
CA ARG A 68 5.48 13.08 -0.79
C ARG A 68 6.66 13.62 -1.60
N VAL A 69 7.88 13.45 -1.10
CA VAL A 69 9.09 14.00 -1.73
C VAL A 69 9.48 13.20 -2.97
N GLU A 70 9.41 11.88 -2.91
CA GLU A 70 9.76 11.00 -4.02
C GLU A 70 8.76 11.12 -5.17
N THR A 71 7.48 11.27 -4.91
CA THR A 71 6.49 11.56 -5.94
C THR A 71 6.82 12.84 -6.72
N LYS A 72 7.19 13.91 -6.01
CA LYS A 72 7.61 15.16 -6.67
C LYS A 72 8.90 15.02 -7.46
N LYS A 73 9.85 14.22 -6.95
CA LYS A 73 11.16 14.02 -7.58
C LYS A 73 11.08 13.12 -8.81
N ILE A 74 10.27 12.06 -8.75
CA ILE A 74 10.25 10.99 -9.77
C ILE A 74 9.21 11.28 -10.86
N LEU A 75 8.04 11.79 -10.46
CA LEU A 75 6.91 11.98 -11.39
C LEU A 75 6.79 13.43 -11.87
N ASP A 76 6.34 14.32 -11.00
CA ASP A 76 6.10 15.74 -11.35
C ASP A 76 6.15 16.60 -10.09
N PRO A 77 6.98 17.66 -10.03
CA PRO A 77 7.09 18.54 -8.86
C PRO A 77 5.80 19.29 -8.52
N ASN A 78 4.85 19.34 -9.45
CA ASN A 78 3.53 19.98 -9.26
C ASN A 78 2.46 19.02 -8.72
N ILE A 79 2.78 17.79 -8.40
CA ILE A 79 1.85 16.86 -7.72
C ILE A 79 1.92 17.17 -6.23
N ASP A 80 0.78 17.55 -5.65
CA ASP A 80 0.62 17.57 -4.21
C ASP A 80 0.05 16.22 -3.74
N LEU A 81 0.73 15.61 -2.79
CA LEU A 81 0.38 14.31 -2.27
C LEU A 81 0.32 14.36 -0.75
N VAL A 82 -0.77 13.81 -0.21
CA VAL A 82 -0.90 13.49 1.21
C VAL A 82 -0.92 11.97 1.32
N ALA A 83 -0.02 11.42 2.13
CA ALA A 83 0.04 10.00 2.40
C ALA A 83 -0.30 9.70 3.86
N HIS A 84 -0.95 8.57 4.09
CA HIS A 84 -1.12 7.97 5.40
C HIS A 84 -0.66 6.51 5.34
N CYS A 85 0.43 6.23 6.07
CA CYS A 85 1.11 4.93 5.97
C CYS A 85 0.82 4.05 7.17
N VAL A 86 0.25 2.88 6.90
CA VAL A 86 -0.18 1.94 7.95
C VAL A 86 0.50 0.59 7.76
N ARG A 87 1.10 0.07 8.83
CA ARG A 87 1.60 -1.31 8.87
C ARG A 87 0.45 -2.25 9.20
N VAL A 88 0.29 -3.30 8.40
CA VAL A 88 -0.75 -4.33 8.56
C VAL A 88 -0.13 -5.70 8.83
N PRO A 89 -0.87 -6.64 9.45
CA PRO A 89 -0.38 -7.97 9.80
C PRO A 89 -0.40 -8.92 8.58
N VAL A 90 0.22 -8.48 7.50
CA VAL A 90 0.43 -9.21 6.25
C VAL A 90 1.93 -9.43 6.10
N PHE A 91 2.34 -10.63 5.72
CA PHE A 91 3.77 -10.95 5.63
C PHE A 91 4.45 -10.21 4.49
N ILE A 92 3.91 -10.30 3.28
CA ILE A 92 4.52 -9.75 2.06
C ILE A 92 3.40 -9.16 1.18
N GLY A 93 3.74 -8.12 0.41
CA GLY A 93 2.82 -7.46 -0.50
C GLY A 93 2.13 -6.25 0.12
N HIS A 94 2.42 -5.07 -0.42
CA HIS A 94 1.78 -3.83 0.00
C HIS A 94 0.50 -3.60 -0.81
N SER A 95 -0.47 -2.96 -0.21
CA SER A 95 -1.67 -2.47 -0.87
C SER A 95 -1.79 -0.98 -0.67
N GLU A 96 -2.34 -0.28 -1.64
CA GLU A 96 -2.49 1.16 -1.59
C GLU A 96 -3.86 1.58 -2.14
N ALA A 97 -4.55 2.45 -1.42
CA ALA A 97 -5.71 3.16 -1.92
C ALA A 97 -5.28 4.57 -2.34
N VAL A 98 -5.37 4.86 -3.64
CA VAL A 98 -4.91 6.12 -4.22
C VAL A 98 -6.08 6.89 -4.79
N PHE A 99 -6.30 8.10 -4.30
CA PHE A 99 -7.29 9.05 -4.80
C PHE A 99 -6.58 10.15 -5.58
N ILE A 100 -6.97 10.37 -6.83
CA ILE A 100 -6.30 11.32 -7.71
C ILE A 100 -7.31 12.34 -8.23
N GLU A 101 -7.01 13.61 -8.02
CA GLU A 101 -7.70 14.71 -8.69
C GLU A 101 -6.95 15.13 -9.96
N CYS A 102 -7.62 15.07 -11.09
CA CYS A 102 -7.03 15.42 -12.38
C CYS A 102 -7.53 16.79 -12.87
N LYS A 103 -6.63 17.62 -13.41
CA LYS A 103 -6.98 18.94 -14.00
C LYS A 103 -7.94 18.85 -15.17
N LYS A 104 -7.97 17.74 -15.89
CA LYS A 104 -8.84 17.48 -17.01
C LYS A 104 -9.74 16.31 -16.70
N HIS A 105 -10.93 16.33 -17.28
CA HIS A 105 -11.80 15.16 -17.24
C HIS A 105 -11.06 13.95 -17.81
N VAL A 106 -11.11 12.85 -17.10
CA VAL A 106 -10.47 11.60 -17.50
C VAL A 106 -11.53 10.52 -17.54
N ASP A 107 -11.69 9.93 -18.71
CA ASP A 107 -12.63 8.83 -18.91
C ASP A 107 -12.05 7.51 -18.36
N GLU A 108 -12.88 6.76 -17.65
CA GLU A 108 -12.52 5.49 -17.01
C GLU A 108 -12.01 4.46 -18.02
N LYS A 109 -12.62 4.37 -19.19
CA LYS A 109 -12.22 3.43 -20.26
C LYS A 109 -10.81 3.73 -20.76
N ASN A 110 -10.49 5.02 -20.90
CA ASN A 110 -9.16 5.46 -21.31
C ASN A 110 -8.10 5.11 -20.25
N VAL A 111 -8.41 5.27 -18.98
CA VAL A 111 -7.49 4.89 -17.88
C VAL A 111 -7.24 3.38 -17.90
N ARG A 112 -8.30 2.58 -18.00
CA ARG A 112 -8.14 1.12 -18.11
C ARG A 112 -7.29 0.72 -19.30
N SER A 113 -7.51 1.35 -20.45
CA SER A 113 -6.73 1.08 -21.66
C SER A 113 -5.24 1.44 -21.46
N LEU A 114 -4.96 2.59 -20.88
CA LEU A 114 -3.58 3.02 -20.58
C LEU A 114 -2.89 2.04 -19.62
N LEU A 115 -3.57 1.63 -18.57
CA LEU A 115 -3.00 0.72 -17.57
C LEU A 115 -2.78 -0.69 -18.11
N ARG A 116 -3.71 -1.21 -18.95
CA ARG A 116 -3.54 -2.51 -19.61
C ARG A 116 -2.37 -2.58 -20.56
N ASN A 117 -1.97 -1.43 -21.11
CA ASN A 117 -0.83 -1.31 -22.03
C ASN A 117 0.45 -0.85 -21.30
N ALA A 118 0.41 -0.59 -20.00
CA ALA A 118 1.57 -0.20 -19.24
C ALA A 118 2.44 -1.42 -18.89
N ASN A 119 3.76 -1.30 -19.08
CA ASN A 119 4.70 -2.34 -18.74
C ASN A 119 4.72 -2.58 -17.23
N GLY A 120 4.71 -3.83 -16.81
CA GLY A 120 4.74 -4.21 -15.39
C GLY A 120 3.40 -4.06 -14.65
N VAL A 121 2.32 -3.74 -15.37
CA VAL A 121 0.98 -3.60 -14.79
C VAL A 121 0.05 -4.68 -15.32
N THR A 122 -0.63 -5.38 -14.43
CA THR A 122 -1.77 -6.23 -14.78
C THR A 122 -3.03 -5.62 -14.20
N VAL A 123 -4.04 -5.43 -15.03
CA VAL A 123 -5.33 -4.92 -14.59
C VAL A 123 -6.27 -6.10 -14.34
N VAL A 124 -6.65 -6.27 -13.08
CA VAL A 124 -7.71 -7.18 -12.65
C VAL A 124 -8.83 -6.30 -12.10
N ASP A 125 -9.93 -6.24 -12.84
CA ASP A 125 -11.06 -5.37 -12.53
C ASP A 125 -12.33 -6.08 -13.02
N HIS A 126 -12.74 -7.07 -12.26
CA HIS A 126 -13.94 -7.85 -12.49
C HIS A 126 -14.91 -7.60 -11.34
N ARG A 127 -16.07 -7.04 -11.64
CA ARG A 127 -17.13 -6.81 -10.64
C ARG A 127 -17.90 -8.12 -10.38
N ALA A 128 -17.20 -9.09 -9.82
CA ALA A 128 -17.72 -10.39 -9.44
C ALA A 128 -17.01 -10.86 -8.18
N ASP A 129 -17.58 -11.83 -7.52
CA ASP A 129 -16.90 -12.49 -6.40
C ASP A 129 -15.54 -13.00 -6.86
N GLU A 130 -14.52 -12.80 -6.04
CA GLU A 130 -13.11 -13.14 -6.35
C GLU A 130 -12.51 -12.39 -7.57
N GLY A 131 -13.16 -11.33 -8.06
CA GLY A 131 -12.70 -10.52 -9.19
C GLY A 131 -11.65 -9.47 -8.85
N TYR A 132 -10.97 -9.60 -7.73
CA TYR A 132 -9.95 -8.71 -7.19
C TYR A 132 -8.70 -9.51 -6.81
N VAL A 133 -7.64 -8.81 -6.45
CA VAL A 133 -6.36 -9.41 -6.07
C VAL A 133 -6.02 -9.04 -4.63
N THR A 134 -5.39 -9.98 -3.96
CA THR A 134 -4.90 -9.81 -2.59
C THR A 134 -3.36 -9.82 -2.56
N PRO A 135 -2.73 -9.33 -1.48
CA PRO A 135 -1.27 -9.39 -1.34
C PRO A 135 -0.70 -10.80 -1.48
N GLU A 136 -1.42 -11.83 -1.05
CA GLU A 136 -0.99 -13.23 -1.15
C GLU A 136 -0.83 -13.68 -2.60
N GLU A 137 -1.74 -13.28 -3.48
CA GLU A 137 -1.69 -13.61 -4.90
C GLU A 137 -0.60 -12.83 -5.64
N GLY A 138 -0.29 -11.62 -5.18
CA GLY A 138 0.76 -10.78 -5.72
C GLY A 138 2.16 -11.36 -5.58
N LEU A 139 2.39 -12.25 -4.61
CA LEU A 139 3.66 -12.92 -4.37
C LEU A 139 4.15 -13.77 -5.56
N VAL A 140 3.23 -14.31 -6.34
CA VAL A 140 3.55 -15.25 -7.43
C VAL A 140 4.05 -14.54 -8.68
N LYS A 141 3.84 -13.23 -8.82
CA LYS A 141 4.03 -12.55 -10.11
C LYS A 141 4.89 -11.30 -10.09
N MET A 142 5.52 -10.86 -8.99
CA MET A 142 6.32 -9.61 -8.96
C MET A 142 5.75 -8.49 -9.87
N MET A 143 4.45 -8.20 -9.70
CA MET A 143 3.71 -7.34 -10.62
C MET A 143 2.86 -6.32 -9.86
N PHE A 144 2.80 -5.12 -10.36
CA PHE A 144 1.76 -4.18 -9.95
C PHE A 144 0.41 -4.68 -10.48
N MET A 145 -0.54 -4.89 -9.57
CA MET A 145 -1.89 -5.33 -9.93
C MET A 145 -2.86 -4.22 -9.55
N LEU A 146 -3.57 -3.72 -10.52
CA LEU A 146 -4.62 -2.74 -10.33
C LEU A 146 -5.97 -3.44 -10.20
N VAL A 147 -6.69 -3.17 -9.13
CA VAL A 147 -7.88 -3.94 -8.82
C VAL A 147 -9.18 -3.19 -9.05
N GLU A 148 -9.24 -1.90 -8.86
CA GLU A 148 -10.52 -1.20 -8.92
C GLU A 148 -10.38 0.24 -9.36
N LEU A 149 -11.15 0.61 -10.37
CA LEU A 149 -11.29 1.98 -10.86
C LEU A 149 -12.71 2.45 -10.62
N GLU A 150 -12.89 3.32 -9.64
CA GLU A 150 -14.15 4.01 -9.42
C GLU A 150 -14.05 5.52 -9.71
N MET A 151 -15.09 6.05 -10.34
CA MET A 151 -15.26 7.48 -10.55
C MET A 151 -16.26 8.02 -9.53
N ILE A 152 -15.79 8.73 -8.52
CA ILE A 152 -16.65 9.45 -7.57
C ILE A 152 -16.48 10.94 -7.82
N HIS A 153 -17.48 11.61 -8.43
CA HIS A 153 -17.56 13.07 -8.57
C HIS A 153 -16.24 13.80 -8.93
N GLN A 154 -15.52 13.35 -9.96
CA GLN A 154 -14.20 13.85 -10.38
C GLN A 154 -13.00 13.32 -9.58
N LEU A 155 -13.19 12.64 -8.47
CA LEU A 155 -12.15 11.88 -7.78
C LEU A 155 -12.05 10.46 -8.34
N LYS A 156 -10.84 9.98 -8.55
CA LYS A 156 -10.57 8.60 -8.96
C LYS A 156 -9.96 7.86 -7.79
N MET A 157 -10.54 6.75 -7.45
CA MET A 157 -9.93 5.78 -6.57
C MET A 157 -9.23 4.71 -7.41
N VAL A 158 -7.98 4.48 -7.14
CA VAL A 158 -7.19 3.41 -7.72
C VAL A 158 -6.66 2.58 -6.57
N LEU A 159 -7.09 1.34 -6.47
CA LEU A 159 -6.51 0.40 -5.51
C LEU A 159 -5.33 -0.29 -6.19
N LEU A 160 -4.13 -0.03 -5.72
CA LEU A 160 -2.90 -0.64 -6.21
C LEU A 160 -2.45 -1.71 -5.22
N PHE A 161 -2.21 -2.90 -5.72
CA PHE A 161 -1.49 -3.93 -4.98
C PHE A 161 -0.11 -4.08 -5.62
N GLY A 162 0.93 -3.78 -4.86
CA GLY A 162 2.29 -3.90 -5.31
C GLY A 162 3.08 -4.86 -4.43
N VAL A 163 3.86 -5.71 -5.05
CA VAL A 163 4.94 -6.42 -4.37
C VAL A 163 6.21 -5.62 -4.62
N SER A 164 6.57 -4.74 -3.71
CA SER A 164 7.87 -4.12 -3.74
C SER A 164 8.82 -4.91 -2.85
N GLU A 165 9.90 -5.33 -3.47
CA GLU A 165 11.17 -5.80 -2.89
C GLU A 165 11.12 -7.11 -2.10
N ILE A 166 11.58 -8.14 -2.80
CA ILE A 166 12.33 -9.22 -2.17
C ILE A 166 13.79 -8.73 -2.11
N ILE A 167 14.26 -8.42 -0.92
CA ILE A 167 15.69 -8.34 -0.64
C ILE A 167 16.19 -9.72 -0.25
#